data_0e156dce2586d74b6ac145a5db53f5ab
#
_entry.id   0e156dce2586d74b6ac145a5db53f5ab
#
_cell.length_a   1.000
_cell.length_b   1.000
_cell.length_c   1.000
_cell.angle_alpha   90.00
_cell.angle_beta   90.00
_cell.angle_gamma   90.00
#
_symmetry.space_group_name_H-M   'P 1'
#
loop_
_entity.id
_entity.type
_entity.pdbx_description
1 polymer ?
#
loop_
_entity_poly.entity_id
_entity_poly.type
_entity_poly.pdbx_seq_one_letter_code
_entity_poly.pdbx_strand_id
1 'polypeptide(L)'
;MSTDNLILLELNELNFDAAHFYIERGEYLPGFKKLFGKGIINTESESEYENLEPWVQWPSVHTGKTYYEHKVFRLGDFVNSTDEQFFEQVEKAGFSVGAVSPMNASNKLKNPAYFIPDPWTQTPCDDSFFS
;
A
#
# COMPACT_ATOMS: atom_id res chain seq x y z
N MET A 1 -15.22 22.39 -9.38
CA MET A 1 -14.59 21.66 -8.29
C MET A 1 -13.23 21.23 -8.79
N SER A 2 -12.15 21.60 -8.12
CA SER A 2 -10.81 21.09 -8.46
C SER A 2 -10.83 19.58 -8.21
N THR A 3 -10.58 18.79 -9.25
CA THR A 3 -10.39 17.34 -9.09
C THR A 3 -8.94 17.14 -8.71
N ASP A 4 -8.65 17.20 -7.42
CA ASP A 4 -7.33 16.85 -6.93
C ASP A 4 -7.15 15.35 -7.08
N ASN A 5 -6.16 14.95 -7.86
CA ASN A 5 -5.79 13.55 -8.01
C ASN A 5 -4.71 13.21 -6.98
N LEU A 6 -4.87 12.10 -6.30
CA LEU A 6 -3.88 11.52 -5.40
C LEU A 6 -3.27 10.27 -6.04
N ILE A 7 -1.96 10.18 -6.02
CA ILE A 7 -1.24 8.96 -6.37
C ILE A 7 -0.51 8.49 -5.11
N LEU A 8 -0.85 7.30 -4.65
CA LEU A 8 -0.14 6.59 -3.59
C LEU A 8 0.80 5.57 -4.24
N LEU A 9 2.09 5.65 -3.91
CA LEU A 9 3.09 4.67 -4.32
C LEU A 9 3.48 3.83 -3.12
N GLU A 10 3.19 2.55 -3.18
CA GLU A 10 3.58 1.55 -2.20
C GLU A 10 4.87 0.89 -2.68
N LEU A 11 5.97 1.19 -2.02
CA LEU A 11 7.31 0.70 -2.38
C LEU A 11 7.79 -0.27 -1.30
N ASN A 12 7.64 -1.54 -1.60
CA ASN A 12 8.05 -2.59 -0.69
C ASN A 12 9.57 -2.58 -0.47
N GLU A 13 9.98 -2.74 0.79
CA GLU A 13 11.39 -2.85 1.20
C GLU A 13 12.31 -1.67 0.78
N LEU A 14 11.73 -0.51 0.49
CA LEU A 14 12.52 0.67 0.20
C LEU A 14 13.26 1.16 1.45
N ASN A 15 14.59 1.13 1.42
CA ASN A 15 15.42 1.57 2.53
C ASN A 15 15.84 3.03 2.35
N PHE A 16 15.25 3.93 3.14
CA PHE A 16 15.57 5.37 3.10
C PHE A 16 16.97 5.68 3.61
N ASP A 17 17.49 4.93 4.58
CA ASP A 17 18.85 5.14 5.10
C ASP A 17 19.90 4.85 4.02
N ALA A 18 19.67 3.81 3.21
CA ALA A 18 20.50 3.53 2.06
C ALA A 18 20.48 4.68 1.04
N ALA A 19 19.30 5.23 0.76
CA ALA A 19 19.17 6.38 -0.14
C ALA A 19 19.90 7.61 0.40
N HIS A 20 19.77 7.91 1.69
CA HIS A 20 20.51 8.99 2.38
C HIS A 20 22.00 8.76 2.31
N PHE A 21 22.46 7.56 2.62
CA PHE A 21 23.88 7.19 2.58
C PHE A 21 24.51 7.48 1.20
N TYR A 22 23.85 7.12 0.13
CA TYR A 22 24.36 7.39 -1.23
C TYR A 22 24.29 8.86 -1.60
N ILE A 23 23.24 9.58 -1.19
CA ILE A 23 23.12 11.04 -1.43
C ILE A 23 24.27 11.80 -0.76
N GLU A 24 24.62 11.45 0.49
CA GLU A 24 25.70 12.09 1.25
C GLU A 24 27.07 11.83 0.64
N ARG A 25 27.23 10.73 -0.08
CA ARG A 25 28.47 10.38 -0.80
C ARG A 25 28.56 10.99 -2.19
N GLY A 26 27.61 11.82 -2.56
CA GLY A 26 27.62 12.54 -3.82
C GLY A 26 26.99 11.78 -5.00
N GLU A 27 26.33 10.66 -4.75
CA GLU A 27 25.62 9.93 -5.78
C GLU A 27 24.45 10.75 -6.34
N TYR A 28 24.19 10.59 -7.62
CA TYR A 28 23.15 11.35 -8.31
C TYR A 28 21.78 10.67 -8.13
N LEU A 29 21.07 11.02 -7.05
CA LEU A 29 19.73 10.54 -6.75
C LEU A 29 18.71 11.69 -6.68
N PRO A 30 18.43 12.40 -7.80
CA PRO A 30 17.63 13.61 -7.78
C PRO A 30 16.17 13.39 -7.38
N GLY A 31 15.60 12.22 -7.70
CA GLY A 31 14.26 11.82 -7.30
C GLY A 31 14.11 11.74 -5.78
N PHE A 32 15.02 11.02 -5.12
CA PHE A 32 15.03 10.90 -3.65
C PHE A 32 15.30 12.25 -2.98
N LYS A 33 16.25 13.04 -3.47
CA LYS A 33 16.48 14.40 -2.94
C LYS A 33 15.22 15.24 -2.99
N LYS A 34 14.46 15.17 -4.08
CA LYS A 34 13.19 15.90 -4.22
C LYS A 34 12.11 15.38 -3.26
N LEU A 35 12.01 14.07 -3.07
CA LEU A 35 11.06 13.46 -2.13
C LEU A 35 11.39 13.86 -0.69
N PHE A 36 12.64 13.70 -0.27
CA PHE A 36 13.09 14.05 1.09
C PHE A 36 12.89 15.54 1.39
N GLY A 37 13.05 16.40 0.39
CA GLY A 37 12.80 17.84 0.52
C GLY A 37 11.32 18.21 0.77
N LYS A 38 10.39 17.27 0.58
CA LYS A 38 8.96 17.47 0.88
C LYS A 38 8.57 17.10 2.30
N GLY A 39 9.46 16.49 3.04
CA GLY A 39 9.24 15.97 4.38
C GLY A 39 9.03 14.46 4.41
N ILE A 40 9.37 13.89 5.54
CA ILE A 40 9.24 12.45 5.82
C ILE A 40 8.45 12.31 7.12
N ILE A 41 7.50 11.41 7.14
CA ILE A 41 6.80 10.96 8.34
C ILE A 41 7.30 9.55 8.62
N ASN A 42 7.88 9.35 9.80
CA ASN A 42 8.27 8.03 10.27
C ASN A 42 7.10 7.37 10.97
N THR A 43 6.91 6.10 10.73
CA THR A 43 5.96 5.25 11.43
C THR A 43 6.73 4.15 12.17
N GLU A 44 6.10 3.60 13.19
CA GLU A 44 6.63 2.41 13.88
C GLU A 44 6.08 1.16 13.23
N SER A 45 6.92 0.15 13.09
CA SER A 45 6.52 -1.19 12.65
C SER A 45 6.10 -2.05 13.83
N GLU A 46 5.61 -3.26 13.53
CA GLU A 46 5.41 -4.29 14.55
C GLU A 46 6.74 -4.61 15.25
N SER A 47 6.66 -4.93 16.56
CA SER A 47 7.84 -5.21 17.38
C SER A 47 8.36 -6.64 17.21
N GLU A 48 7.47 -7.57 16.89
CA GLU A 48 7.79 -8.98 16.74
C GLU A 48 8.36 -9.26 15.34
N TYR A 49 9.52 -9.91 15.29
CA TYR A 49 10.23 -10.16 14.03
C TYR A 49 9.37 -10.92 12.99
N GLU A 50 8.58 -11.88 13.44
CA GLU A 50 7.69 -12.66 12.58
C GLU A 50 6.60 -11.81 11.90
N ASN A 51 6.29 -10.66 12.46
CA ASN A 51 5.26 -9.74 11.94
C ASN A 51 5.84 -8.68 11.00
N LEU A 52 7.15 -8.70 10.73
CA LEU A 52 7.80 -7.73 9.84
C LEU A 52 7.73 -8.11 8.36
N GLU A 53 7.16 -9.26 8.04
CA GLU A 53 7.01 -9.69 6.65
C GLU A 53 6.09 -8.74 5.86
N PRO A 54 6.40 -8.43 4.60
CA PRO A 54 5.62 -7.49 3.80
C PRO A 54 4.12 -7.82 3.76
N TRP A 55 3.79 -9.11 3.61
CA TRP A 55 2.40 -9.55 3.55
C TRP A 55 1.64 -9.44 4.88
N VAL A 56 2.35 -9.17 6.00
CA VAL A 56 1.77 -8.80 7.29
C VAL A 56 1.66 -7.28 7.42
N GLN A 57 2.70 -6.56 7.00
CA GLN A 57 2.78 -5.10 7.13
C GLN A 57 1.80 -4.36 6.21
N TRP A 58 1.62 -4.80 4.97
CA TRP A 58 0.70 -4.14 4.04
C TRP A 58 -0.76 -4.19 4.48
N PRO A 59 -1.31 -5.29 5.00
CA PRO A 59 -2.61 -5.28 5.68
C PRO A 59 -2.71 -4.23 6.79
N SER A 60 -1.66 -4.05 7.60
CA SER A 60 -1.64 -2.99 8.62
C SER A 60 -1.72 -1.60 8.00
N VAL A 61 -0.96 -1.34 6.93
CA VAL A 61 -1.00 -0.07 6.19
C VAL A 61 -2.38 0.17 5.56
N HIS A 62 -2.95 -0.86 4.91
CA HIS A 62 -4.23 -0.75 4.23
C HIS A 62 -5.42 -0.53 5.16
N THR A 63 -5.37 -1.09 6.38
CA THR A 63 -6.48 -1.06 7.33
C THR A 63 -6.31 -0.06 8.47
N GLY A 64 -5.08 0.37 8.74
CA GLY A 64 -4.75 1.13 9.95
C GLY A 64 -4.82 0.30 11.24
N LYS A 65 -4.79 -1.03 11.13
CA LYS A 65 -4.84 -1.98 12.23
C LYS A 65 -3.49 -2.63 12.47
N THR A 66 -3.20 -2.97 13.72
CA THR A 66 -2.04 -3.78 14.07
C THR A 66 -2.24 -5.24 13.63
N TYR A 67 -1.15 -6.01 13.57
CA TYR A 67 -1.24 -7.47 13.36
C TYR A 67 -2.22 -8.14 14.32
N TYR A 68 -2.20 -7.75 15.59
CA TYR A 68 -3.06 -8.35 16.62
C TYR A 68 -4.56 -8.09 16.42
N GLU A 69 -4.90 -7.10 15.61
CA GLU A 69 -6.28 -6.77 15.25
C GLU A 69 -6.72 -7.47 13.97
N HIS A 70 -5.94 -7.35 12.86
CA HIS A 70 -6.33 -7.94 11.57
C HIS A 70 -5.98 -9.44 11.45
N LYS A 71 -5.03 -9.99 12.24
CA LYS A 71 -4.64 -11.41 12.30
C LYS A 71 -4.18 -12.04 10.97
N VAL A 72 -3.77 -11.25 10.02
CA VAL A 72 -3.28 -11.71 8.71
C VAL A 72 -1.80 -12.04 8.84
N PHE A 73 -1.45 -13.30 8.65
CA PHE A 73 -0.08 -13.78 8.81
C PHE A 73 0.55 -14.31 7.53
N ARG A 74 -0.26 -14.70 6.55
CA ARG A 74 0.23 -15.27 5.29
C ARG A 74 -0.22 -14.45 4.10
N LEU A 75 0.57 -14.55 3.05
CA LEU A 75 0.18 -14.00 1.76
C LEU A 75 -1.09 -14.69 1.26
N GLY A 76 -2.11 -13.90 0.91
CA GLY A 76 -3.43 -14.38 0.49
C GLY A 76 -4.46 -14.48 1.61
N ASP A 77 -4.08 -14.43 2.88
CA ASP A 77 -5.05 -14.51 4.00
C ASP A 77 -6.03 -13.32 3.99
N PHE A 78 -5.58 -12.17 3.51
CA PHE A 78 -6.41 -10.97 3.49
C PHE A 78 -7.48 -10.97 2.39
N VAL A 79 -7.38 -11.83 1.38
CA VAL A 79 -8.29 -11.86 0.22
C VAL A 79 -9.76 -11.95 0.64
N ASN A 80 -10.05 -12.73 1.67
CA ASN A 80 -11.40 -12.92 2.21
C ASN A 80 -11.66 -12.15 3.51
N SER A 81 -10.78 -11.23 3.89
CA SER A 81 -10.96 -10.43 5.09
C SER A 81 -12.20 -9.52 4.97
N THR A 82 -12.90 -9.36 6.08
CA THR A 82 -13.99 -8.38 6.21
C THR A 82 -13.51 -7.01 6.64
N ASP A 83 -12.23 -6.87 6.97
CA ASP A 83 -11.65 -5.60 7.39
C ASP A 83 -11.68 -4.59 6.26
N GLU A 84 -12.12 -3.39 6.57
CA GLU A 84 -12.18 -2.29 5.62
C GLU A 84 -10.78 -1.72 5.37
N GLN A 85 -10.44 -1.49 4.12
CA GLN A 85 -9.17 -0.91 3.69
C GLN A 85 -9.38 0.57 3.30
N PHE A 86 -8.32 1.36 3.34
CA PHE A 86 -8.42 2.80 3.08
C PHE A 86 -9.01 3.14 1.70
N PHE A 87 -8.72 2.34 0.67
CA PHE A 87 -9.25 2.58 -0.68
C PHE A 87 -10.76 2.34 -0.77
N GLU A 88 -11.34 1.47 0.04
CA GLU A 88 -12.79 1.33 0.18
C GLU A 88 -13.41 2.55 0.87
N GLN A 89 -12.70 3.13 1.84
CA GLN A 89 -13.13 4.38 2.49
C GLN A 89 -13.10 5.56 1.52
N VAL A 90 -12.07 5.61 0.65
CA VAL A 90 -11.96 6.62 -0.42
C VAL A 90 -13.13 6.51 -1.40
N GLU A 91 -13.47 5.28 -1.83
CA GLU A 91 -14.64 5.06 -2.69
C GLU A 91 -15.94 5.49 -2.01
N LYS A 92 -16.14 5.12 -0.74
CA LYS A 92 -17.32 5.55 0.05
C LYS A 92 -17.43 7.07 0.19
N ALA A 93 -16.31 7.77 0.20
CA ALA A 93 -16.27 9.23 0.20
C ALA A 93 -16.61 9.84 -1.18
N GLY A 94 -16.89 9.02 -2.18
CA GLY A 94 -17.33 9.45 -3.51
C GLY A 94 -16.22 9.68 -4.51
N PHE A 95 -15.01 9.22 -4.23
CA PHE A 95 -13.89 9.29 -5.15
C PHE A 95 -13.76 8.00 -5.98
N SER A 96 -13.27 8.14 -7.20
CA SER A 96 -12.93 6.98 -8.05
C SER A 96 -11.58 6.43 -7.61
N VAL A 97 -11.49 5.12 -7.46
CA VAL A 97 -10.28 4.40 -7.03
C VAL A 97 -9.78 3.53 -8.18
N GLY A 98 -8.49 3.67 -8.49
CA GLY A 98 -7.76 2.72 -9.31
C GLY A 98 -6.62 2.11 -8.49
N ALA A 99 -6.45 0.80 -8.52
CA ALA A 99 -5.41 0.10 -7.81
C ALA A 99 -4.63 -0.84 -8.74
N VAL A 100 -3.32 -0.89 -8.53
CA VAL A 100 -2.41 -1.81 -9.26
C VAL A 100 -1.55 -2.52 -8.26
N SER A 101 -1.75 -3.82 -8.18
CA SER A 101 -0.92 -4.74 -7.38
C SER A 101 -0.79 -4.36 -5.89
N PRO A 102 -1.89 -3.96 -5.19
CA PRO A 102 -1.80 -3.75 -3.75
C PRO A 102 -1.52 -5.10 -3.06
N MET A 103 -0.39 -5.17 -2.36
CA MET A 103 0.08 -6.44 -1.80
C MET A 103 -0.86 -6.95 -0.71
N ASN A 104 -1.24 -8.22 -0.84
CA ASN A 104 -2.09 -8.93 0.14
C ASN A 104 -3.35 -8.14 0.51
N ALA A 105 -4.06 -7.63 -0.50
CA ALA A 105 -5.28 -6.86 -0.35
C ALA A 105 -6.51 -7.67 -0.80
N SER A 106 -7.69 -7.34 -0.26
CA SER A 106 -8.97 -7.79 -0.81
C SER A 106 -9.52 -6.76 -1.79
N ASN A 107 -10.33 -7.19 -2.74
CA ASN A 107 -11.09 -6.29 -3.61
C ASN A 107 -12.57 -6.30 -3.20
N LYS A 108 -12.98 -5.25 -2.48
CA LYS A 108 -14.37 -5.01 -2.07
C LYS A 108 -14.90 -3.69 -2.60
N LEU A 109 -14.19 -3.09 -3.55
CA LEU A 109 -14.65 -1.90 -4.26
C LEU A 109 -15.92 -2.24 -5.05
N LYS A 110 -16.88 -1.32 -5.07
CA LYS A 110 -18.15 -1.49 -5.78
C LYS A 110 -18.08 -1.00 -7.22
N ASN A 111 -17.36 0.10 -7.45
CA ASN A 111 -17.23 0.74 -8.75
C ASN A 111 -15.80 1.28 -8.93
N PRO A 112 -14.78 0.42 -8.90
CA PRO A 112 -13.40 0.86 -9.12
C PRO A 112 -13.25 1.39 -10.55
N ALA A 113 -12.33 2.32 -10.76
CA ALA A 113 -11.89 2.67 -12.10
C ALA A 113 -11.19 1.47 -12.74
N TYR A 114 -10.40 0.77 -11.95
CA TYR A 114 -9.79 -0.52 -12.24
C TYR A 114 -9.24 -1.12 -10.94
N PHE A 115 -9.10 -2.44 -10.88
CA PHE A 115 -8.41 -3.14 -9.81
C PHE A 115 -7.60 -4.30 -10.38
N ILE A 116 -6.31 -4.11 -10.51
CA ILE A 116 -5.37 -5.15 -10.94
C ILE A 116 -4.78 -5.77 -9.68
N PRO A 117 -5.10 -7.03 -9.35
CA PRO A 117 -4.69 -7.65 -8.10
C PRO A 117 -3.19 -7.94 -8.07
N ASP A 118 -2.68 -8.19 -6.88
CA ASP A 118 -1.36 -8.74 -6.64
C ASP A 118 -1.24 -10.12 -7.31
N PRO A 119 -0.20 -10.35 -8.14
CA PRO A 119 -0.04 -11.62 -8.85
C PRO A 119 0.23 -12.83 -7.94
N TRP A 120 0.52 -12.59 -6.68
CA TRP A 120 0.81 -13.63 -5.69
C TRP A 120 -0.41 -14.10 -4.90
N THR A 121 -1.57 -13.45 -5.08
CA THR A 121 -2.80 -13.77 -4.37
C THR A 121 -3.93 -14.11 -5.32
N GLN A 122 -4.99 -14.73 -4.81
CA GLN A 122 -6.21 -15.02 -5.58
C GLN A 122 -7.28 -13.94 -5.37
N THR A 123 -6.86 -12.70 -5.20
CA THR A 123 -7.77 -11.57 -5.08
C THR A 123 -8.55 -11.40 -6.39
N PRO A 124 -9.89 -11.31 -6.34
CA PRO A 124 -10.68 -11.10 -7.54
C PRO A 124 -10.31 -9.76 -8.22
N CYS A 125 -10.11 -9.81 -9.52
CA CYS A 125 -10.03 -8.60 -10.34
C CYS A 125 -11.44 -7.98 -10.50
N ASP A 126 -11.49 -6.78 -11.05
CA ASP A 126 -12.74 -6.21 -11.53
C ASP A 126 -13.01 -6.59 -12.99
N ASP A 127 -14.17 -6.18 -13.51
CA ASP A 127 -14.55 -6.41 -14.90
C ASP A 127 -14.13 -5.26 -15.84
N SER A 128 -13.18 -4.42 -15.41
CA SER A 128 -12.69 -3.31 -16.22
C SER A 128 -11.80 -3.79 -17.36
N PHE A 129 -11.64 -2.95 -18.38
CA PHE A 129 -10.76 -3.25 -19.52
C PHE A 129 -9.30 -3.50 -19.14
N PHE A 130 -8.87 -3.02 -17.97
CA PHE A 130 -7.50 -3.10 -17.48
C PHE A 130 -7.23 -4.27 -16.52
N SER A 131 -8.25 -5.02 -16.12
CA SER A 131 -8.12 -6.16 -15.19
C SER A 131 -8.05 -7.52 -15.89
#